data_a1a0a4e5fe90bc413fe7c61fd56cbdea
#
_entry.id   a1a0a4e5fe90bc413fe7c61fd56cbdea
#
_cell.length_a   1.000
_cell.length_b   1.000
_cell.length_c   1.000
_cell.angle_alpha   90.00
_cell.angle_beta   90.00
_cell.angle_gamma   90.00
#
_symmetry.space_group_name_H-M   'P 1'
#
loop_
_entity.id
_entity.type
_entity.pdbx_description
1 polymer ?
#
loop_
_entity_poly.entity_id
_entity_poly.type
_entity_poly.pdbx_seq_one_letter_code
_entity_poly.pdbx_strand_id
1 'polypeptide(L)'
;MDFELVHTDECTHARAGVITTDHGKIQTPIFMPVGTVASVKAVHQRELRDDIKAQIILGNTYHLYLRPGLDILRQAGGLHRFNGWERPILTDSGGFQVFSLSDRRKLTEEGAHFRSHIDGSKHLFTPENVVDTQRIIGADIMMALDECTPGDADYDYAKKSLALTRRWLDRCLLYTSPSPRD
;
A
#
# COMPACT_ATOMS: atom_id res chain seq x y z
N MET A 1 -4.48 6.58 13.96
CA MET A 1 -3.38 5.58 14.07
C MET A 1 -2.34 6.13 15.04
N ASP A 2 -1.98 5.37 16.08
CA ASP A 2 -1.01 5.78 17.10
C ASP A 2 0.16 4.79 17.13
N PHE A 3 1.35 5.28 17.48
CA PHE A 3 2.55 4.45 17.64
C PHE A 3 3.15 4.66 19.02
N GLU A 4 3.40 3.56 19.75
CA GLU A 4 4.06 3.55 21.03
C GLU A 4 5.40 2.81 20.92
N LEU A 5 6.50 3.45 21.27
CA LEU A 5 7.81 2.81 21.40
C LEU A 5 7.88 2.12 22.77
N VAL A 6 7.92 0.79 22.76
CA VAL A 6 7.91 -0.03 24.01
C VAL A 6 9.31 -0.27 24.54
N HIS A 7 10.27 -0.53 23.65
CA HIS A 7 11.64 -0.86 24.04
C HIS A 7 12.64 -0.49 22.94
N THR A 8 13.81 -0.06 23.36
CA THR A 8 15.00 0.10 22.49
C THR A 8 16.14 -0.70 23.09
N ASP A 9 16.74 -1.58 22.30
CA ASP A 9 17.91 -2.35 22.69
C ASP A 9 19.15 -1.45 22.83
N GLU A 10 19.89 -1.58 23.91
CA GLU A 10 21.01 -0.70 24.21
C GLU A 10 22.25 -0.96 23.31
N CYS A 11 22.39 -2.18 22.79
CA CYS A 11 23.58 -2.60 22.03
C CYS A 11 23.39 -2.47 20.52
N THR A 12 22.19 -2.77 19.99
CA THR A 12 21.95 -2.90 18.55
C THR A 12 21.10 -1.78 17.96
N HIS A 13 20.54 -0.89 18.78
CA HIS A 13 19.52 0.09 18.40
C HIS A 13 18.23 -0.51 17.82
N ALA A 14 18.01 -1.82 17.97
CA ALA A 14 16.75 -2.46 17.62
C ALA A 14 15.61 -1.91 18.48
N ARG A 15 14.42 -1.79 17.92
CA ARG A 15 13.26 -1.22 18.60
C ARG A 15 12.07 -2.15 18.52
N ALA A 16 11.34 -2.27 19.63
CA ALA A 16 10.02 -2.88 19.68
C ALA A 16 8.98 -1.81 19.97
N GLY A 17 7.84 -1.87 19.28
CA GLY A 17 6.76 -0.91 19.45
C GLY A 17 5.40 -1.53 19.18
N VAL A 18 4.36 -0.72 19.36
CA VAL A 18 2.97 -1.08 19.06
C VAL A 18 2.34 -0.02 18.20
N ILE A 19 1.77 -0.43 17.05
CA ILE A 19 0.91 0.41 16.24
C ILE A 19 -0.53 0.10 16.61
N THR A 20 -1.34 1.11 16.90
CA THR A 20 -2.78 0.97 17.12
C THR A 20 -3.55 1.53 15.93
N THR A 21 -4.40 0.70 15.33
CA THR A 21 -5.29 1.05 14.21
C THR A 21 -6.75 0.81 14.61
N ASP A 22 -7.68 1.17 13.75
CA ASP A 22 -9.12 0.95 13.97
C ASP A 22 -9.47 -0.55 14.01
N HIS A 23 -8.67 -1.41 13.34
CA HIS A 23 -8.87 -2.86 13.31
C HIS A 23 -7.96 -3.66 14.26
N GLY A 24 -7.25 -2.98 15.15
CA GLY A 24 -6.48 -3.63 16.21
C GLY A 24 -5.04 -3.16 16.36
N LYS A 25 -4.29 -3.88 17.20
CA LYS A 25 -2.90 -3.57 17.53
C LYS A 25 -1.93 -4.46 16.76
N ILE A 26 -0.80 -3.87 16.39
CA ILE A 26 0.29 -4.53 15.67
C ILE A 26 1.55 -4.37 16.50
N GLN A 27 2.12 -5.47 16.94
CA GLN A 27 3.40 -5.49 17.64
C GLN A 27 4.53 -5.46 16.60
N THR A 28 5.46 -4.53 16.72
CA THR A 28 6.59 -4.38 15.79
C THR A 28 7.91 -4.74 16.45
N PRO A 29 8.86 -5.34 15.70
CA PRO A 29 8.79 -5.70 14.28
C PRO A 29 7.89 -6.90 14.00
N ILE A 30 7.25 -6.93 12.83
CA ILE A 30 6.35 -8.04 12.43
C ILE A 30 6.45 -8.33 10.94
N PHE A 31 6.23 -9.60 10.58
CA PHE A 31 6.06 -10.01 9.19
C PHE A 31 4.59 -9.81 8.75
N MET A 32 4.38 -9.24 7.57
CA MET A 32 3.07 -9.05 6.96
C MET A 32 2.88 -10.06 5.82
N PRO A 33 2.03 -11.09 5.99
CA PRO A 33 1.66 -11.97 4.87
C PRO A 33 1.04 -11.18 3.72
N VAL A 34 1.46 -11.48 2.49
CA VAL A 34 1.02 -10.73 1.30
C VAL A 34 -0.24 -11.36 0.72
N GLY A 35 -1.33 -10.61 0.76
CA GLY A 35 -2.63 -10.96 0.16
C GLY A 35 -2.87 -10.22 -1.15
N THR A 36 -2.16 -10.58 -2.22
CA THR A 36 -2.07 -9.84 -3.49
C THR A 36 -3.44 -9.48 -4.09
N VAL A 37 -4.35 -10.45 -4.20
CA VAL A 37 -5.70 -10.27 -4.74
C VAL A 37 -6.72 -10.63 -3.66
N ALA A 38 -6.73 -9.86 -2.59
CA ALA A 38 -7.58 -10.04 -1.40
C ALA A 38 -7.34 -11.33 -0.61
N SER A 39 -6.38 -12.17 -0.97
CA SER A 39 -6.08 -13.42 -0.26
C SER A 39 -4.60 -13.76 -0.30
N VAL A 40 -4.10 -14.34 0.79
CA VAL A 40 -2.78 -14.98 0.80
C VAL A 40 -2.89 -16.30 0.04
N LYS A 41 -2.12 -16.44 -1.03
CA LYS A 41 -2.25 -17.56 -1.97
C LYS A 41 -2.06 -18.91 -1.25
N ALA A 42 -3.02 -19.79 -1.46
CA ALA A 42 -3.08 -21.15 -0.91
C ALA A 42 -3.18 -21.23 0.64
N VAL A 43 -3.56 -20.13 1.31
CA VAL A 43 -3.77 -20.09 2.76
C VAL A 43 -5.16 -19.51 3.06
N HIS A 44 -5.97 -20.23 3.84
CA HIS A 44 -7.28 -19.72 4.26
C HIS A 44 -7.15 -18.59 5.29
N GLN A 45 -8.11 -17.65 5.30
CA GLN A 45 -8.16 -16.56 6.29
C GLN A 45 -8.18 -17.09 7.74
N ARG A 46 -8.86 -18.22 7.98
CA ARG A 46 -8.85 -18.90 9.28
C ARG A 46 -7.45 -19.30 9.70
N GLU A 47 -6.65 -19.89 8.78
CA GLU A 47 -5.28 -20.32 9.10
C GLU A 47 -4.38 -19.11 9.37
N LEU A 48 -4.53 -18.02 8.62
CA LEU A 48 -3.84 -16.75 8.90
C LEU A 48 -4.17 -16.22 10.31
N ARG A 49 -5.46 -16.28 10.69
CA ARG A 49 -5.94 -15.74 11.95
C ARG A 49 -5.59 -16.63 13.13
N ASP A 50 -5.85 -17.94 13.05
CA ASP A 50 -5.88 -18.86 14.19
C ASP A 50 -4.56 -19.62 14.35
N ASP A 51 -3.95 -20.07 13.25
CA ASP A 51 -2.73 -20.89 13.26
C ASP A 51 -1.49 -20.00 13.16
N ILE A 52 -1.41 -19.14 12.14
CA ILE A 52 -0.28 -18.22 11.91
C ILE A 52 -0.34 -17.03 12.89
N LYS A 53 -1.54 -16.66 13.34
CA LYS A 53 -1.79 -15.50 14.22
C LYS A 53 -1.27 -14.18 13.65
N ALA A 54 -1.34 -14.03 12.32
CA ALA A 54 -0.96 -12.79 11.66
C ALA A 54 -1.73 -11.61 12.26
N GLN A 55 -1.03 -10.54 12.63
CA GLN A 55 -1.65 -9.34 13.19
C GLN A 55 -2.03 -8.33 12.11
N ILE A 56 -1.41 -8.41 10.95
CA ILE A 56 -1.61 -7.54 9.79
C ILE A 56 -1.34 -8.33 8.52
N ILE A 57 -2.05 -8.00 7.45
CA ILE A 57 -1.75 -8.48 6.09
C ILE A 57 -1.50 -7.31 5.15
N LEU A 58 -0.79 -7.56 4.04
CA LEU A 58 -0.54 -6.58 3.00
C LEU A 58 -1.40 -6.87 1.77
N GLY A 59 -2.13 -5.87 1.28
CA GLY A 59 -2.84 -5.90 0.01
C GLY A 59 -2.11 -5.07 -1.06
N ASN A 60 -2.13 -5.53 -2.32
CA ASN A 60 -1.50 -4.78 -3.40
C ASN A 60 -2.52 -3.90 -4.14
N THR A 61 -2.38 -2.60 -4.03
CA THR A 61 -3.30 -1.60 -4.60
C THR A 61 -3.48 -1.78 -6.11
N TYR A 62 -2.40 -1.95 -6.87
CA TYR A 62 -2.47 -2.18 -8.32
C TYR A 62 -3.36 -3.38 -8.69
N HIS A 63 -3.16 -4.51 -8.01
CA HIS A 63 -3.93 -5.72 -8.30
C HIS A 63 -5.40 -5.57 -7.91
N LEU A 64 -5.68 -5.02 -6.75
CA LEU A 64 -7.04 -4.79 -6.25
C LEU A 64 -7.80 -3.77 -7.12
N TYR A 65 -7.11 -2.74 -7.62
CA TYR A 65 -7.64 -1.76 -8.55
C TYR A 65 -8.09 -2.40 -9.87
N LEU A 66 -7.30 -3.32 -10.44
CA LEU A 66 -7.63 -4.00 -11.68
C LEU A 66 -8.63 -5.14 -11.46
N ARG A 67 -8.48 -5.90 -10.38
CA ARG A 67 -9.33 -7.07 -10.06
C ARG A 67 -9.36 -7.32 -8.54
N PRO A 68 -10.54 -7.30 -7.90
CA PRO A 68 -11.88 -7.31 -8.48
C PRO A 68 -12.32 -5.97 -9.09
N GLY A 69 -11.59 -4.86 -8.82
CA GLY A 69 -11.94 -3.51 -9.23
C GLY A 69 -12.65 -2.72 -8.12
N LEU A 70 -12.56 -1.41 -8.21
CA LEU A 70 -13.01 -0.52 -7.14
C LEU A 70 -14.53 -0.55 -6.90
N ASP A 71 -15.32 -0.78 -7.96
CA ASP A 71 -16.78 -0.82 -7.81
C ASP A 71 -17.23 -2.02 -6.99
N ILE A 72 -16.61 -3.18 -7.19
CA ILE A 72 -16.89 -4.37 -6.38
C ILE A 72 -16.46 -4.17 -4.94
N LEU A 73 -15.26 -3.62 -4.71
CA LEU A 73 -14.77 -3.34 -3.35
C LEU A 73 -15.65 -2.32 -2.63
N ARG A 74 -16.12 -1.28 -3.33
CA ARG A 74 -17.05 -0.29 -2.77
C ARG A 74 -18.39 -0.92 -2.39
N GLN A 75 -18.96 -1.76 -3.26
CA GLN A 75 -20.20 -2.48 -2.98
C GLN A 75 -20.05 -3.47 -1.81
N ALA A 76 -18.91 -4.11 -1.67
CA ALA A 76 -18.62 -4.99 -0.54
C ALA A 76 -18.43 -4.24 0.79
N GLY A 77 -18.21 -2.92 0.75
CA GLY A 77 -17.89 -2.11 1.93
C GLY A 77 -16.44 -2.19 2.36
N GLY A 78 -15.52 -2.32 1.39
CA GLY A 78 -14.07 -2.38 1.57
C GLY A 78 -13.49 -3.78 1.60
N LEU A 79 -12.14 -3.84 1.66
CA LEU A 79 -11.39 -5.09 1.57
C LEU A 79 -11.61 -6.00 2.77
N HIS A 80 -11.73 -5.44 3.98
CA HIS A 80 -12.00 -6.20 5.20
C HIS A 80 -13.26 -7.07 5.08
N ARG A 81 -14.35 -6.47 4.57
CA ARG A 81 -15.60 -7.22 4.34
C ARG A 81 -15.52 -8.16 3.14
N PHE A 82 -14.82 -7.72 2.07
CA PHE A 82 -14.68 -8.52 0.87
C PHE A 82 -13.92 -9.82 1.10
N ASN A 83 -12.86 -9.80 1.92
CA ASN A 83 -12.03 -10.97 2.18
C ASN A 83 -12.25 -11.62 3.54
N GLY A 84 -13.14 -11.08 4.40
CA GLY A 84 -13.41 -11.62 5.73
C GLY A 84 -12.24 -11.49 6.70
N TRP A 85 -11.40 -10.46 6.55
CA TRP A 85 -10.27 -10.19 7.42
C TRP A 85 -10.58 -9.02 8.37
N GLU A 86 -10.62 -9.28 9.67
CA GLU A 86 -11.04 -8.31 10.69
C GLU A 86 -9.87 -7.58 11.39
N ARG A 87 -8.63 -7.92 11.03
CA ARG A 87 -7.40 -7.33 11.60
C ARG A 87 -6.83 -6.29 10.64
N PRO A 88 -5.81 -5.52 11.06
CA PRO A 88 -5.20 -4.49 10.22
C PRO A 88 -4.79 -4.94 8.83
N ILE A 89 -4.94 -4.03 7.87
CA ILE A 89 -4.49 -4.17 6.47
C ILE A 89 -3.60 -2.98 6.14
N LEU A 90 -2.42 -3.26 5.57
CA LEU A 90 -1.61 -2.27 4.87
C LEU A 90 -1.81 -2.45 3.37
N THR A 91 -1.97 -1.37 2.63
CA THR A 91 -1.88 -1.39 1.16
C THR A 91 -0.62 -0.68 0.69
N ASP A 92 0.07 -1.30 -0.28
CA ASP A 92 1.15 -0.64 -1.01
C ASP A 92 0.61 0.46 -1.92
N SER A 93 1.50 1.24 -2.53
CA SER A 93 1.12 2.31 -3.47
C SER A 93 0.71 1.80 -4.85
N GLY A 94 1.10 0.58 -5.22
CA GLY A 94 1.03 0.05 -6.58
C GLY A 94 2.20 0.46 -7.49
N GLY A 95 3.11 1.31 -7.05
CA GLY A 95 4.25 1.80 -7.84
C GLY A 95 5.18 0.69 -8.31
N PHE A 96 5.48 -0.29 -7.45
CA PHE A 96 6.29 -1.45 -7.82
C PHE A 96 5.66 -2.29 -8.95
N GLN A 97 4.35 -2.54 -8.90
CA GLN A 97 3.66 -3.34 -9.91
C GLN A 97 3.57 -2.60 -11.25
N VAL A 98 3.38 -1.28 -11.23
CA VAL A 98 3.50 -0.43 -12.43
C VAL A 98 4.90 -0.55 -13.03
N PHE A 99 5.93 -0.64 -12.20
CA PHE A 99 7.30 -0.87 -12.65
C PHE A 99 7.51 -2.28 -13.23
N SER A 100 7.10 -3.31 -12.50
CA SER A 100 7.48 -4.70 -12.79
C SER A 100 6.58 -5.40 -13.82
N LEU A 101 5.32 -4.97 -13.95
CA LEU A 101 4.30 -5.66 -14.77
C LEU A 101 3.90 -4.86 -16.03
N SER A 102 4.40 -3.65 -16.23
CA SER A 102 4.07 -2.83 -17.38
C SER A 102 5.28 -2.66 -18.29
N ASP A 103 5.26 -3.31 -19.46
CA ASP A 103 6.31 -3.17 -20.49
C ASP A 103 6.45 -1.73 -21.03
N ARG A 104 5.41 -0.91 -20.87
CA ARG A 104 5.35 0.47 -21.35
C ARG A 104 4.75 1.38 -20.27
N ARG A 105 5.58 1.85 -19.38
CA ARG A 105 5.22 2.90 -18.45
C ARG A 105 5.78 4.24 -18.91
N LYS A 106 5.09 5.32 -18.57
CA LYS A 106 5.57 6.69 -18.73
C LYS A 106 5.37 7.42 -17.42
N LEU A 107 6.46 7.85 -16.82
CA LEU A 107 6.44 8.67 -15.61
C LEU A 107 6.43 10.13 -15.98
N THR A 108 5.61 10.90 -15.30
CA THR A 108 5.49 12.36 -15.46
C THR A 108 5.35 12.98 -14.07
N GLU A 109 5.41 14.29 -13.97
CA GLU A 109 5.12 14.99 -12.72
C GLU A 109 3.69 14.72 -12.21
N GLU A 110 2.75 14.52 -13.13
CA GLU A 110 1.36 14.20 -12.81
C GLU A 110 1.21 12.83 -12.16
N GLY A 111 1.93 11.82 -12.65
CA GLY A 111 1.82 10.45 -12.17
C GLY A 111 2.44 9.42 -13.12
N ALA A 112 2.05 8.16 -12.94
CA ALA A 112 2.53 7.02 -13.69
C ALA A 112 1.46 6.50 -14.67
N HIS A 113 1.71 6.67 -15.98
CA HIS A 113 0.91 6.04 -17.03
C HIS A 113 1.37 4.60 -17.25
N PHE A 114 0.43 3.68 -17.34
CA PHE A 114 0.75 2.26 -17.56
C PHE A 114 -0.35 1.55 -18.36
N ARG A 115 -0.05 0.33 -18.76
CA ARG A 115 -1.04 -0.58 -19.36
C ARG A 115 -1.28 -1.75 -18.40
N SER A 116 -2.56 -2.10 -18.25
CA SER A 116 -2.97 -3.29 -17.50
C SER A 116 -2.33 -4.54 -18.12
N HIS A 117 -1.73 -5.38 -17.27
CA HIS A 117 -1.20 -6.67 -17.69
C HIS A 117 -2.31 -7.71 -17.98
N ILE A 118 -3.56 -7.39 -17.61
CA ILE A 118 -4.72 -8.28 -17.79
C ILE A 118 -5.30 -8.15 -19.20
N ASP A 119 -5.52 -6.90 -19.65
CA ASP A 119 -6.28 -6.58 -20.87
C ASP A 119 -5.63 -5.51 -21.75
N GLY A 120 -4.49 -4.96 -21.32
CA GLY A 120 -3.76 -3.93 -22.05
C GLY A 120 -4.40 -2.53 -22.01
N SER A 121 -5.49 -2.33 -21.24
CA SER A 121 -6.12 -1.03 -21.05
C SER A 121 -5.15 0.01 -20.47
N LYS A 122 -5.37 1.28 -20.81
CA LYS A 122 -4.51 2.38 -20.36
C LYS A 122 -5.02 2.96 -19.05
N HIS A 123 -4.12 3.16 -18.12
CA HIS A 123 -4.40 3.71 -16.79
C HIS A 123 -3.39 4.80 -16.43
N LEU A 124 -3.79 5.65 -15.49
CA LEU A 124 -2.95 6.66 -14.88
C LEU A 124 -3.11 6.58 -13.35
N PHE A 125 -2.01 6.34 -12.66
CA PHE A 125 -1.92 6.54 -11.22
C PHE A 125 -1.34 7.91 -10.93
N THR A 126 -2.11 8.74 -10.25
CA THR A 126 -1.65 9.99 -9.64
C THR A 126 -1.59 9.82 -8.12
N PRO A 127 -0.83 10.66 -7.39
CA PRO A 127 -0.84 10.62 -5.94
C PRO A 127 -2.25 10.64 -5.34
N GLU A 128 -3.13 11.49 -5.89
CA GLU A 128 -4.49 11.67 -5.40
C GLU A 128 -5.37 10.45 -5.66
N ASN A 129 -5.39 9.92 -6.90
CA ASN A 129 -6.28 8.80 -7.22
C ASN A 129 -5.81 7.48 -6.60
N VAL A 130 -4.51 7.35 -6.29
CA VAL A 130 -3.98 6.21 -5.53
C VAL A 130 -4.43 6.28 -4.07
N VAL A 131 -4.48 7.46 -3.47
CA VAL A 131 -5.07 7.66 -2.14
C VAL A 131 -6.55 7.31 -2.15
N ASP A 132 -7.33 7.80 -3.13
CA ASP A 132 -8.74 7.46 -3.24
C ASP A 132 -8.99 5.96 -3.47
N THR A 133 -8.13 5.32 -4.27
CA THR A 133 -8.14 3.87 -4.46
C THR A 133 -7.96 3.14 -3.12
N GLN A 134 -6.96 3.52 -2.34
CA GLN A 134 -6.69 2.92 -1.03
C GLN A 134 -7.80 3.23 -0.01
N ARG A 135 -8.44 4.40 -0.08
CA ARG A 135 -9.64 4.72 0.73
C ARG A 135 -10.82 3.81 0.39
N ILE A 136 -11.05 3.52 -0.90
CA ILE A 136 -12.10 2.58 -1.32
C ILE A 136 -11.77 1.17 -0.87
N ILE A 137 -10.50 0.76 -0.95
CA ILE A 137 -10.02 -0.50 -0.39
C ILE A 137 -10.25 -0.54 1.12
N GLY A 138 -10.09 0.58 1.83
CA GLY A 138 -10.34 0.70 3.27
C GLY A 138 -9.17 0.14 4.09
N ALA A 139 -7.94 0.40 3.67
CA ALA A 139 -6.74 -0.01 4.41
C ALA A 139 -6.53 0.84 5.66
N ASP A 140 -6.00 0.24 6.73
CA ASP A 140 -5.58 0.96 7.95
C ASP A 140 -4.32 1.78 7.72
N ILE A 141 -3.40 1.24 6.92
CA ILE A 141 -2.13 1.89 6.56
C ILE A 141 -2.06 2.00 5.04
N MET A 142 -1.97 3.23 4.55
CA MET A 142 -1.87 3.54 3.12
C MET A 142 -0.47 4.03 2.79
N MET A 143 0.15 3.48 1.73
CA MET A 143 1.46 3.91 1.25
C MET A 143 1.30 4.99 0.17
N ALA A 144 2.14 6.02 0.23
CA ALA A 144 2.19 7.05 -0.79
C ALA A 144 2.70 6.49 -2.13
N LEU A 145 2.19 7.02 -3.26
CA LEU A 145 2.70 6.65 -4.58
C LEU A 145 4.18 7.01 -4.70
N ASP A 146 4.96 6.04 -5.14
CA ASP A 146 6.40 6.15 -5.33
C ASP A 146 6.83 5.73 -6.74
N GLU A 147 7.99 6.21 -7.16
CA GLU A 147 8.68 5.67 -8.31
C GLU A 147 9.62 4.55 -7.85
N CYS A 148 9.36 3.32 -8.33
CA CYS A 148 10.29 2.22 -8.12
C CYS A 148 11.49 2.36 -9.05
N THR A 149 12.64 2.73 -8.49
CA THR A 149 13.91 2.91 -9.19
C THR A 149 14.54 1.54 -9.51
N PRO A 150 15.04 1.30 -10.76
CA PRO A 150 15.82 0.10 -11.05
C PRO A 150 17.04 -0.04 -10.13
N GLY A 151 17.37 -1.29 -9.75
CA GLY A 151 18.50 -1.54 -8.84
C GLY A 151 19.88 -1.20 -9.41
N ASP A 152 19.98 -1.10 -10.75
CA ASP A 152 21.18 -0.76 -11.52
C ASP A 152 21.15 0.71 -12.02
N ALA A 153 20.22 1.52 -11.54
CA ALA A 153 20.12 2.92 -11.90
C ALA A 153 21.35 3.71 -11.47
N ASP A 154 21.79 4.65 -12.32
CA ASP A 154 22.86 5.58 -11.95
C ASP A 154 22.41 6.57 -10.87
N TYR A 155 23.40 7.26 -10.29
CA TYR A 155 23.16 8.22 -9.22
C TYR A 155 22.23 9.37 -9.62
N ASP A 156 22.37 9.89 -10.83
CA ASP A 156 21.57 11.02 -11.30
C ASP A 156 20.10 10.63 -11.53
N TYR A 157 19.87 9.43 -12.05
CA TYR A 157 18.53 8.88 -12.15
C TYR A 157 17.91 8.67 -10.75
N ALA A 158 18.62 8.00 -9.86
CA ALA A 158 18.15 7.74 -8.48
C ALA A 158 17.81 9.04 -7.74
N LYS A 159 18.64 10.08 -7.89
CA LYS A 159 18.38 11.40 -7.33
C LYS A 159 17.12 12.07 -7.88
N LYS A 160 16.88 11.98 -9.20
CA LYS A 160 15.67 12.52 -9.84
C LYS A 160 14.42 11.74 -9.40
N SER A 161 14.51 10.42 -9.33
CA SER A 161 13.44 9.53 -8.88
C SER A 161 13.05 9.83 -7.42
N LEU A 162 14.02 9.96 -6.52
CA LEU A 162 13.76 10.36 -5.13
C LEU A 162 13.07 11.72 -5.04
N ALA A 163 13.52 12.69 -5.83
CA ALA A 163 12.91 14.02 -5.84
C ALA A 163 11.46 13.98 -6.37
N LEU A 164 11.15 13.17 -7.39
CA LEU A 164 9.80 12.96 -7.90
C LEU A 164 8.92 12.30 -6.82
N THR A 165 9.38 11.19 -6.24
CA THR A 165 8.67 10.48 -5.17
C THR A 165 8.35 11.40 -3.99
N ARG A 166 9.29 12.29 -3.61
CA ARG A 166 9.06 13.28 -2.56
C ARG A 166 7.92 14.24 -2.90
N ARG A 167 7.90 14.80 -4.13
CA ARG A 167 6.80 15.70 -4.56
C ARG A 167 5.46 14.98 -4.63
N TRP A 168 5.45 13.71 -5.04
CA TRP A 168 4.24 12.88 -5.00
C TRP A 168 3.78 12.62 -3.55
N LEU A 169 4.71 12.36 -2.62
CA LEU A 169 4.41 12.24 -1.18
C LEU A 169 3.77 13.52 -0.65
N ASP A 170 4.34 14.69 -0.96
CA ASP A 170 3.79 15.99 -0.53
C ASP A 170 2.34 16.16 -1.02
N ARG A 171 2.04 15.77 -2.27
CA ARG A 171 0.67 15.78 -2.82
C ARG A 171 -0.25 14.78 -2.10
N CYS A 172 0.20 13.56 -1.82
CA CYS A 172 -0.57 12.59 -1.03
C CYS A 172 -0.94 13.17 0.35
N LEU A 173 0.03 13.75 1.05
CA LEU A 173 -0.16 14.32 2.39
C LEU A 173 -1.14 15.50 2.37
N LEU A 174 -0.98 16.44 1.42
CA LEU A 174 -1.90 17.56 1.27
C LEU A 174 -3.34 17.11 0.96
N TYR A 175 -3.48 16.04 0.19
CA TYR A 175 -4.77 15.49 -0.19
C TYR A 175 -5.44 14.72 0.97
N THR A 176 -4.66 14.13 1.89
CA THR A 176 -5.16 13.36 3.04
C THR A 176 -5.34 14.20 4.30
N SER A 177 -4.62 15.32 4.42
CA SER A 177 -4.71 16.18 5.58
C SER A 177 -6.06 16.93 5.60
N PRO A 178 -6.71 17.05 6.77
CA PRO A 178 -7.86 17.95 6.88
C PRO A 178 -7.43 19.37 6.54
N SER A 179 -8.31 20.10 5.85
CA SER A 179 -8.07 21.52 5.56
C SER A 179 -7.88 22.29 6.86
N PRO A 180 -6.91 23.21 6.96
CA PRO A 180 -6.79 24.09 8.14
C PRO A 180 -8.02 24.97 8.39
N ARG A 181 -9.05 24.87 7.54
CA ARG A 181 -10.29 25.67 7.59
C ARG A 181 -11.52 24.84 7.98
N ASP A 182 -11.36 23.52 8.24
CA ASP A 182 -12.45 22.64 8.68
C ASP A 182 -12.39 22.48 10.26
#